data_e3694b694d56e25af4f4c3969e8fca95
#
_entry.id   e3694b694d56e25af4f4c3969e8fca95
#
_cell.length_a   1.000
_cell.length_b   1.000
_cell.length_c   1.000
_cell.angle_alpha   90.00
_cell.angle_beta   90.00
_cell.angle_gamma   90.00
#
_symmetry.space_group_name_H-M   'P 1'
#
loop_
_entity.id
_entity.type
_entity.pdbx_description
1 polymer ?
#
loop_
_entity_poly.entity_id
_entity_poly.type
_entity_poly.pdbx_seq_one_letter_code
_entity_poly.pdbx_strand_id
1 'polypeptide(L)'
;MFSKLTPLAETNIPPLLCANAAGRLLHSDSRQIKQGDIFVACQGEYTDGRSYIPAAIVNGAAFVFWDDDGNFAWNPEWKVPNQGIKDLKHRAGILAAQVYGNVSDDLKVWGVTGTNGKTSITQWLAHAADLLGEKTAIIGTVGNGFWGVLEETTHTTPAPVDVQTLLYRFRQQGATAAAMEVSSHGLDQSRVNGVPFRSAIFTNLTRDHLDYHGTMEAYGAIKSRLFYWHGLKHAIINVDDEYGAELAGRLKKDCPDLAVYSYGFSEHADIRIVHFTASSDGMEAVFQTPWGEGRCRTRLLGRFNAQNLAACIALLCANGYPLDKVLDVLAKIRPASGRMDCIMNSGKPLVVVDYAHTPDALEKALSTLQEIKPQGAALWCVFGCGGNRDRGKRPLMGAAAVQGADKVVVTSDNPRLENPQDIINDILPAVPHPERVEVDRAVAIRYAVEQAAANDIILIAGKGHENYQDVQGVKHHFSDFEIAEKALAERR
;
A
#
# COMPACT_ATOMS: atom_id res chain seq x y z
N MET A 1 -8.33 9.78 -24.17
CA MET A 1 -6.94 9.86 -24.67
C MET A 1 -6.10 10.47 -23.57
N PHE A 2 -5.22 9.68 -22.92
CA PHE A 2 -4.28 10.22 -21.95
C PHE A 2 -3.08 10.74 -22.76
N SER A 3 -2.91 12.06 -22.84
CA SER A 3 -1.61 12.66 -23.22
C SER A 3 -0.66 12.52 -22.02
N LYS A 4 0.68 12.48 -22.26
CA LYS A 4 1.67 12.62 -21.19
C LYS A 4 1.22 13.77 -20.30
N LEU A 5 1.10 13.52 -18.99
CA LEU A 5 0.70 14.57 -18.04
C LEU A 5 1.73 15.70 -18.16
N THR A 6 1.29 16.84 -18.66
CA THR A 6 2.14 18.03 -18.71
C THR A 6 2.46 18.41 -17.26
N PRO A 7 3.76 18.54 -16.88
CA PRO A 7 4.10 19.00 -15.56
C PRO A 7 3.40 20.34 -15.30
N LEU A 8 2.78 20.48 -14.13
CA LEU A 8 2.35 21.80 -13.70
C LEU A 8 3.59 22.70 -13.63
N ALA A 9 3.50 23.90 -14.18
CA ALA A 9 4.61 24.85 -14.16
C ALA A 9 5.08 25.07 -12.72
N GLU A 10 6.39 25.26 -12.57
CA GLU A 10 7.01 25.65 -11.30
C GLU A 10 6.32 26.88 -10.72
N THR A 11 6.25 26.94 -9.42
CA THR A 11 5.71 28.08 -8.69
C THR A 11 6.84 29.07 -8.45
N ASN A 12 6.63 30.37 -8.76
CA ASN A 12 7.60 31.39 -8.39
C ASN A 12 7.61 31.55 -6.86
N ILE A 13 8.62 30.99 -6.19
CA ILE A 13 8.80 31.05 -4.74
C ILE A 13 9.88 32.07 -4.38
N PRO A 14 9.80 32.73 -3.19
CA PRO A 14 10.82 33.66 -2.75
C PRO A 14 12.21 32.98 -2.71
N PRO A 15 13.28 33.62 -3.24
CA PRO A 15 14.63 33.04 -3.24
C PRO A 15 15.13 32.62 -1.87
N LEU A 16 14.66 33.30 -0.80
CA LEU A 16 14.99 32.97 0.61
C LEU A 16 14.50 31.56 1.03
N LEU A 17 13.52 31.00 0.33
CA LEU A 17 12.94 29.69 0.61
C LEU A 17 13.49 28.60 -0.31
N CYS A 18 14.21 28.96 -1.37
CA CYS A 18 14.81 28.01 -2.30
C CYS A 18 15.94 27.23 -1.62
N ALA A 19 16.00 25.94 -1.91
CA ALA A 19 17.04 25.02 -1.41
C ALA A 19 17.11 24.86 0.13
N ASN A 20 16.11 25.34 0.85
CA ASN A 20 15.92 25.14 2.30
C ASN A 20 17.20 25.30 3.15
N ALA A 21 17.99 26.33 2.86
CA ALA A 21 19.29 26.59 3.51
C ALA A 21 19.21 26.67 5.06
N ALA A 22 18.01 26.88 5.62
CA ALA A 22 17.76 26.95 7.04
C ALA A 22 17.23 25.66 7.68
N GLY A 23 17.10 24.55 6.90
CA GLY A 23 16.56 23.27 7.41
C GLY A 23 15.10 23.32 7.84
N ARG A 24 14.32 24.26 7.34
CA ARG A 24 12.90 24.44 7.68
C ARG A 24 12.06 23.30 7.13
N LEU A 25 11.07 22.83 7.89
CA LEU A 25 10.11 21.83 7.40
C LEU A 25 8.80 22.51 6.95
N LEU A 26 8.14 21.88 5.99
CA LEU A 26 6.82 22.27 5.53
C LEU A 26 5.77 21.37 6.16
N HIS A 27 4.67 21.96 6.60
CA HIS A 27 3.53 21.23 7.16
C HIS A 27 2.22 21.81 6.63
N SER A 28 1.26 20.93 6.34
CA SER A 28 -0.13 21.28 6.07
C SER A 28 -1.03 21.20 7.30
N ASP A 29 -0.52 20.65 8.42
CA ASP A 29 -1.20 20.61 9.70
C ASP A 29 -0.55 21.62 10.68
N SER A 30 -1.31 22.63 11.09
CA SER A 30 -0.84 23.69 11.99
C SER A 30 -0.32 23.18 13.33
N ARG A 31 -0.79 22.01 13.79
CA ARG A 31 -0.37 21.38 15.07
C ARG A 31 1.05 20.83 15.01
N GLN A 32 1.57 20.57 13.80
CA GLN A 32 2.94 20.06 13.60
C GLN A 32 3.97 21.19 13.45
N ILE A 33 3.53 22.44 13.27
CA ILE A 33 4.41 23.61 13.13
C ILE A 33 5.26 23.79 14.37
N LYS A 34 6.56 23.95 14.15
CA LYS A 34 7.55 24.37 15.13
C LYS A 34 8.15 25.72 14.72
N GLN A 35 8.89 26.33 15.67
CA GLN A 35 9.55 27.61 15.43
C GLN A 35 10.46 27.56 14.18
N GLY A 36 10.13 28.38 13.21
CA GLY A 36 10.88 28.50 11.95
C GLY A 36 10.32 27.70 10.77
N ASP A 37 9.36 26.80 10.97
CA ASP A 37 8.73 26.02 9.92
C ASP A 37 7.85 26.86 8.98
N ILE A 38 7.44 26.23 7.87
CA ILE A 38 6.61 26.84 6.83
C ILE A 38 5.23 26.16 6.86
N PHE A 39 4.19 26.94 6.95
CA PHE A 39 2.81 26.44 6.88
C PHE A 39 2.27 26.53 5.45
N VAL A 40 1.62 25.44 4.98
CA VAL A 40 0.98 25.36 3.66
C VAL A 40 -0.54 25.21 3.86
N ALA A 41 -1.26 26.31 3.71
CA ALA A 41 -2.69 26.43 3.99
C ALA A 41 -3.53 26.15 2.74
N CYS A 42 -3.67 24.85 2.38
CA CYS A 42 -4.51 24.42 1.27
C CYS A 42 -6.00 24.39 1.64
N GLN A 43 -6.85 24.68 0.68
CA GLN A 43 -8.28 24.38 0.78
C GLN A 43 -8.48 22.87 0.62
N GLY A 44 -8.92 22.19 1.67
CA GLY A 44 -9.22 20.76 1.69
C GLY A 44 -10.68 20.49 1.28
N GLU A 45 -11.01 19.21 1.16
CA GLU A 45 -12.35 18.75 0.81
C GLU A 45 -13.37 18.98 1.95
N TYR A 46 -12.95 18.81 3.19
CA TYR A 46 -13.80 18.91 4.38
C TYR A 46 -13.49 20.13 5.26
N THR A 47 -12.29 20.69 5.13
CA THR A 47 -11.82 21.82 5.94
C THR A 47 -11.00 22.77 5.11
N ASP A 48 -11.11 24.07 5.39
CA ASP A 48 -10.26 25.08 4.78
C ASP A 48 -9.01 25.31 5.65
N GLY A 49 -7.85 24.91 5.12
CA GLY A 49 -6.56 25.06 5.81
C GLY A 49 -6.22 26.51 6.17
N ARG A 50 -6.78 27.48 5.45
CA ARG A 50 -6.57 28.91 5.72
C ARG A 50 -7.14 29.33 7.07
N SER A 51 -8.15 28.65 7.60
CA SER A 51 -8.72 28.91 8.93
C SER A 51 -7.73 28.60 10.06
N TYR A 52 -6.68 27.82 9.79
CA TYR A 52 -5.64 27.44 10.76
C TYR A 52 -4.40 28.33 10.70
N ILE A 53 -4.33 29.34 9.81
CA ILE A 53 -3.21 30.29 9.72
C ILE A 53 -2.89 30.95 11.07
N PRO A 54 -3.88 31.47 11.85
CA PRO A 54 -3.60 32.05 13.16
C PRO A 54 -2.89 31.07 14.12
N ALA A 55 -3.35 29.82 14.14
CA ALA A 55 -2.73 28.78 14.99
C ALA A 55 -1.30 28.45 14.53
N ALA A 56 -1.07 28.37 13.23
CA ALA A 56 0.27 28.14 12.71
C ALA A 56 1.24 29.27 13.05
N ILE A 57 0.79 30.53 13.00
CA ILE A 57 1.58 31.69 13.41
C ILE A 57 1.92 31.64 14.90
N VAL A 58 0.94 31.33 15.76
CA VAL A 58 1.17 31.17 17.20
C VAL A 58 2.19 30.07 17.49
N ASN A 59 2.16 28.97 16.72
CA ASN A 59 3.10 27.87 16.84
C ASN A 59 4.50 28.18 16.26
N GLY A 60 4.69 29.37 15.65
CA GLY A 60 6.02 29.83 15.20
C GLY A 60 6.31 29.64 13.72
N ALA A 61 5.27 29.58 12.87
CA ALA A 61 5.45 29.58 11.42
C ALA A 61 6.27 30.81 10.97
N ALA A 62 7.37 30.59 10.26
CA ALA A 62 8.22 31.66 9.73
C ALA A 62 7.76 32.14 8.34
N PHE A 63 6.93 31.36 7.67
CA PHE A 63 6.33 31.70 6.37
C PHE A 63 5.02 30.93 6.18
N VAL A 64 4.08 31.52 5.42
CA VAL A 64 2.81 30.88 5.09
C VAL A 64 2.56 30.94 3.58
N PHE A 65 2.40 29.78 2.95
CA PHE A 65 1.76 29.66 1.64
C PHE A 65 0.26 29.43 1.83
N TRP A 66 -0.57 30.12 1.09
CA TRP A 66 -2.03 29.98 1.21
C TRP A 66 -2.71 29.91 -0.16
N ASP A 67 -3.87 29.25 -0.24
CA ASP A 67 -4.60 29.04 -1.48
C ASP A 67 -5.32 30.34 -1.87
N ASP A 68 -4.87 30.93 -2.98
CA ASP A 68 -5.44 32.15 -3.56
C ASP A 68 -6.55 31.80 -4.56
N ASP A 69 -7.77 31.70 -4.06
CA ASP A 69 -8.99 31.49 -4.85
C ASP A 69 -9.67 32.80 -5.32
N GLY A 70 -9.07 33.95 -5.03
CA GLY A 70 -9.59 35.29 -5.32
C GLY A 70 -10.64 35.77 -4.32
N ASN A 71 -11.07 34.94 -3.37
CA ASN A 71 -12.07 35.31 -2.36
C ASN A 71 -11.45 35.49 -0.96
N PHE A 72 -10.30 34.86 -0.72
CA PHE A 72 -9.61 34.99 0.56
C PHE A 72 -8.73 36.23 0.60
N ALA A 73 -8.93 37.07 1.63
CA ALA A 73 -8.08 38.22 1.90
C ALA A 73 -7.14 37.94 3.07
N TRP A 74 -5.85 38.15 2.85
CA TRP A 74 -4.86 38.06 3.92
C TRP A 74 -5.11 39.12 4.97
N ASN A 75 -5.14 38.73 6.24
CA ASN A 75 -5.25 39.67 7.33
C ASN A 75 -3.93 40.44 7.54
N PRO A 76 -3.89 41.78 7.37
CA PRO A 76 -2.64 42.55 7.47
C PRO A 76 -2.08 42.60 8.89
N GLU A 77 -2.83 42.18 9.90
CA GLU A 77 -2.33 42.04 11.27
C GLU A 77 -1.44 40.80 11.49
N TRP A 78 -1.53 39.85 10.59
CA TRP A 78 -0.64 38.68 10.60
C TRP A 78 0.75 39.06 10.11
N LYS A 79 1.67 39.34 11.05
CA LYS A 79 3.03 39.87 10.77
C LYS A 79 4.03 38.83 10.30
N VAL A 80 3.58 37.76 9.64
CA VAL A 80 4.42 36.71 9.05
C VAL A 80 4.51 36.90 7.54
N PRO A 81 5.71 36.71 6.93
CA PRO A 81 5.85 36.67 5.49
C PRO A 81 4.96 35.59 4.87
N ASN A 82 4.32 35.90 3.74
CA ASN A 82 3.36 35.00 3.12
C ASN A 82 3.31 35.16 1.60
N GLN A 83 2.72 34.17 0.94
CA GLN A 83 2.44 34.22 -0.49
C GLN A 83 1.16 33.43 -0.81
N GLY A 84 0.25 34.06 -1.53
CA GLY A 84 -0.91 33.41 -2.16
C GLY A 84 -0.48 32.65 -3.41
N ILE A 85 -0.95 31.42 -3.54
CA ILE A 85 -0.68 30.55 -4.70
C ILE A 85 -2.01 30.09 -5.27
N LYS A 86 -2.25 30.37 -6.55
CA LYS A 86 -3.44 29.87 -7.26
C LYS A 86 -3.35 28.34 -7.42
N ASP A 87 -4.49 27.68 -7.15
CA ASP A 87 -4.59 26.22 -7.27
C ASP A 87 -3.55 25.48 -6.42
N LEU A 88 -3.36 25.95 -5.18
CA LEU A 88 -2.36 25.40 -4.27
C LEU A 88 -2.61 23.91 -3.98
N LYS A 89 -3.86 23.46 -3.96
CA LYS A 89 -4.21 22.04 -3.77
C LYS A 89 -3.46 21.12 -4.74
N HIS A 90 -3.39 21.46 -6.03
CA HIS A 90 -2.68 20.65 -7.04
C HIS A 90 -1.19 20.95 -7.10
N ARG A 91 -0.74 22.06 -6.53
CA ARG A 91 0.65 22.55 -6.58
C ARG A 91 1.43 22.32 -5.30
N ALA A 92 0.79 21.95 -4.19
CA ALA A 92 1.42 21.85 -2.88
C ALA A 92 2.65 20.90 -2.86
N GLY A 93 2.56 19.77 -3.54
CA GLY A 93 3.69 18.84 -3.67
C GLY A 93 4.85 19.42 -4.48
N ILE A 94 4.55 20.08 -5.61
CA ILE A 94 5.55 20.75 -6.46
C ILE A 94 6.22 21.90 -5.69
N LEU A 95 5.41 22.72 -5.01
CA LEU A 95 5.88 23.80 -4.16
C LEU A 95 6.83 23.27 -3.07
N ALA A 96 6.44 22.20 -2.40
CA ALA A 96 7.27 21.59 -1.36
C ALA A 96 8.58 21.03 -1.93
N ALA A 97 8.54 20.36 -3.09
CA ALA A 97 9.75 19.89 -3.78
C ALA A 97 10.70 21.04 -4.09
N GLN A 98 10.19 22.15 -4.63
CA GLN A 98 10.99 23.36 -4.92
C GLN A 98 11.63 23.97 -3.66
N VAL A 99 10.86 24.11 -2.57
CA VAL A 99 11.39 24.61 -1.29
C VAL A 99 12.49 23.71 -0.76
N TYR A 100 12.36 22.40 -0.91
CA TYR A 100 13.41 21.43 -0.55
C TYR A 100 14.56 21.35 -1.57
N GLY A 101 14.55 22.18 -2.63
CA GLY A 101 15.60 22.20 -3.65
C GLY A 101 15.57 21.00 -4.60
N ASN A 102 14.38 20.40 -4.79
CA ASN A 102 14.16 19.24 -5.66
C ASN A 102 15.07 18.04 -5.33
N VAL A 103 15.44 17.90 -4.05
CA VAL A 103 16.35 16.81 -3.61
C VAL A 103 15.81 15.40 -3.88
N SER A 104 14.50 15.28 -4.13
CA SER A 104 13.89 14.02 -4.56
C SER A 104 14.33 13.60 -5.97
N ASP A 105 14.83 14.51 -6.82
CA ASP A 105 15.34 14.20 -8.15
C ASP A 105 16.61 13.32 -8.09
N ASP A 106 17.34 13.38 -6.97
CA ASP A 106 18.49 12.51 -6.70
C ASP A 106 18.08 11.09 -6.24
N LEU A 107 16.79 10.85 -5.97
CA LEU A 107 16.26 9.57 -5.54
C LEU A 107 15.71 8.78 -6.73
N LYS A 108 15.96 7.47 -6.75
CA LYS A 108 15.23 6.55 -7.64
C LYS A 108 13.86 6.25 -7.01
N VAL A 109 12.85 7.05 -7.32
CA VAL A 109 11.50 6.81 -6.76
C VAL A 109 10.76 5.77 -7.59
N TRP A 110 10.29 4.70 -6.93
CA TRP A 110 9.54 3.60 -7.51
C TRP A 110 8.11 3.61 -6.99
N GLY A 111 7.14 3.81 -7.88
CA GLY A 111 5.72 3.83 -7.54
C GLY A 111 5.05 2.48 -7.76
N VAL A 112 4.25 2.01 -6.79
CA VAL A 112 3.49 0.78 -6.92
C VAL A 112 2.00 1.09 -6.80
N THR A 113 1.22 0.78 -7.83
CA THR A 113 -0.24 0.93 -7.84
C THR A 113 -0.96 -0.34 -8.24
N GLY A 114 -2.25 -0.41 -7.95
CA GLY A 114 -3.15 -1.53 -8.17
C GLY A 114 -4.12 -1.69 -7.00
N THR A 115 -5.02 -2.66 -7.04
CA THR A 115 -5.90 -2.94 -5.91
C THR A 115 -5.15 -3.68 -4.81
N ASN A 116 -4.54 -4.81 -5.12
CA ASN A 116 -3.81 -5.68 -4.20
C ASN A 116 -2.31 -5.74 -4.55
N GLY A 117 -1.45 -6.14 -3.60
CA GLY A 117 -0.01 -6.37 -3.82
C GLY A 117 0.89 -5.16 -3.59
N LYS A 118 0.37 -3.94 -3.51
CA LYS A 118 1.17 -2.72 -3.32
C LYS A 118 2.14 -2.82 -2.13
N THR A 119 1.64 -3.12 -0.96
CA THR A 119 2.41 -3.18 0.28
C THR A 119 3.51 -4.25 0.21
N SER A 120 3.17 -5.47 -0.25
CA SER A 120 4.15 -6.54 -0.38
C SER A 120 5.30 -6.14 -1.31
N ILE A 121 4.96 -5.65 -2.51
CA ILE A 121 5.97 -5.25 -3.50
C ILE A 121 6.82 -4.08 -2.98
N THR A 122 6.22 -3.04 -2.38
CA THR A 122 6.94 -1.88 -1.85
C THR A 122 7.92 -2.29 -0.75
N GLN A 123 7.49 -3.13 0.18
CA GLN A 123 8.33 -3.67 1.25
C GLN A 123 9.47 -4.55 0.69
N TRP A 124 9.15 -5.43 -0.26
CA TRP A 124 10.14 -6.35 -0.85
C TRP A 124 11.15 -5.62 -1.72
N LEU A 125 10.74 -4.62 -2.48
CA LEU A 125 11.65 -3.78 -3.25
C LEU A 125 12.65 -3.07 -2.35
N ALA A 126 12.17 -2.46 -1.26
CA ALA A 126 13.04 -1.77 -0.33
C ALA A 126 14.03 -2.73 0.35
N HIS A 127 13.54 -3.88 0.84
CA HIS A 127 14.40 -4.87 1.48
C HIS A 127 15.41 -5.49 0.50
N ALA A 128 14.97 -5.86 -0.72
CA ALA A 128 15.86 -6.41 -1.73
C ALA A 128 16.92 -5.41 -2.19
N ALA A 129 16.54 -4.15 -2.41
CA ALA A 129 17.47 -3.10 -2.81
C ALA A 129 18.49 -2.80 -1.69
N ASP A 130 18.06 -2.78 -0.44
CA ASP A 130 18.96 -2.62 0.72
C ASP A 130 19.99 -3.77 0.79
N LEU A 131 19.56 -5.01 0.58
CA LEU A 131 20.46 -6.18 0.47
C LEU A 131 21.41 -6.10 -0.74
N LEU A 132 21.03 -5.36 -1.78
CA LEU A 132 21.87 -5.07 -2.95
C LEU A 132 22.79 -3.84 -2.74
N GLY A 133 22.75 -3.23 -1.56
CA GLY A 133 23.58 -2.09 -1.20
C GLY A 133 22.98 -0.71 -1.54
N GLU A 134 21.68 -0.66 -1.90
CA GLU A 134 20.97 0.59 -2.17
C GLU A 134 20.03 0.93 -1.01
N LYS A 135 20.41 1.90 -0.19
CA LYS A 135 19.58 2.34 0.94
C LYS A 135 18.25 2.88 0.47
N THR A 136 17.18 2.13 0.67
CA THR A 136 15.87 2.38 0.10
C THR A 136 14.84 2.70 1.17
N ALA A 137 14.21 3.86 1.07
CA ALA A 137 13.11 4.26 1.93
C ALA A 137 11.79 3.64 1.49
N ILE A 138 10.84 3.54 2.42
CA ILE A 138 9.48 3.04 2.22
C ILE A 138 8.48 4.14 2.54
N ILE A 139 7.48 4.34 1.67
CA ILE A 139 6.28 5.15 1.94
C ILE A 139 5.05 4.28 1.64
N GLY A 140 4.28 3.92 2.65
CA GLY A 140 3.13 3.02 2.42
C GLY A 140 2.27 2.74 3.64
N THR A 141 1.35 1.83 3.48
CA THR A 141 0.29 1.51 4.45
C THR A 141 0.80 1.06 5.81
N VAL A 142 1.88 0.27 5.84
CA VAL A 142 2.46 -0.26 7.09
C VAL A 142 3.24 0.80 7.85
N GLY A 143 3.71 1.83 7.15
CA GLY A 143 4.48 2.91 7.73
C GLY A 143 5.44 3.55 6.73
N ASN A 144 6.14 4.58 7.20
CA ASN A 144 7.13 5.32 6.43
C ASN A 144 8.50 5.20 7.12
N GLY A 145 9.56 4.91 6.38
CA GLY A 145 10.89 4.75 6.98
C GLY A 145 11.80 3.84 6.17
N PHE A 146 12.61 3.04 6.84
CA PHE A 146 13.49 2.04 6.24
C PHE A 146 13.06 0.64 6.67
N TRP A 147 13.48 -0.38 5.93
CA TRP A 147 13.17 -1.77 6.29
C TRP A 147 13.53 -2.06 7.75
N GLY A 148 12.57 -2.62 8.49
CA GLY A 148 12.71 -2.92 9.92
C GLY A 148 12.53 -1.74 10.88
N VAL A 149 12.45 -0.49 10.39
CA VAL A 149 12.24 0.72 11.19
C VAL A 149 11.27 1.64 10.48
N LEU A 150 9.97 1.44 10.73
CA LEU A 150 8.89 2.22 10.13
C LEU A 150 8.19 3.06 11.21
N GLU A 151 7.93 4.33 10.90
CA GLU A 151 7.06 5.21 11.67
C GLU A 151 5.60 4.98 11.22
N GLU A 152 4.66 4.94 12.15
CA GLU A 152 3.23 4.78 11.84
C GLU A 152 2.73 5.86 10.89
N THR A 153 1.78 5.51 10.06
CA THR A 153 1.13 6.40 9.10
C THR A 153 -0.39 6.28 9.17
N THR A 154 -1.08 7.35 8.80
CA THR A 154 -2.54 7.36 8.72
C THR A 154 -3.07 7.11 7.32
N HIS A 155 -2.20 7.14 6.32
CA HIS A 155 -2.57 7.04 4.91
C HIS A 155 -1.58 6.19 4.12
N THR A 156 -2.08 5.33 3.25
CA THR A 156 -1.27 4.58 2.27
C THR A 156 -0.37 5.50 1.43
N THR A 157 -0.92 6.64 1.02
CA THR A 157 -0.22 7.71 0.31
C THR A 157 -0.44 9.00 1.09
N PRO A 158 0.57 9.56 1.77
CA PRO A 158 0.43 10.77 2.59
C PRO A 158 0.00 12.00 1.80
N ALA A 159 -0.30 13.10 2.50
CA ALA A 159 -0.60 14.39 1.88
C ALA A 159 0.60 14.92 1.06
N PRO A 160 0.38 15.79 0.04
CA PRO A 160 1.43 16.16 -0.91
C PRO A 160 2.66 16.81 -0.27
N VAL A 161 2.45 17.64 0.75
CA VAL A 161 3.55 18.26 1.52
C VAL A 161 4.31 17.22 2.31
N ASP A 162 3.60 16.28 2.96
CA ASP A 162 4.21 15.23 3.77
C ASP A 162 5.04 14.26 2.92
N VAL A 163 4.57 13.91 1.70
CA VAL A 163 5.34 13.09 0.75
C VAL A 163 6.70 13.73 0.46
N GLN A 164 6.74 15.02 0.15
CA GLN A 164 8.00 15.72 -0.15
C GLN A 164 8.88 15.88 1.09
N THR A 165 8.27 16.13 2.25
CA THR A 165 8.99 16.19 3.53
C THR A 165 9.64 14.84 3.86
N LEU A 166 8.93 13.73 3.64
CA LEU A 166 9.48 12.38 3.83
C LEU A 166 10.64 12.11 2.87
N LEU A 167 10.48 12.39 1.56
CA LEU A 167 11.55 12.20 0.57
C LEU A 167 12.78 13.04 0.92
N TYR A 168 12.60 14.31 1.33
CA TYR A 168 13.67 15.17 1.80
C TYR A 168 14.39 14.56 3.01
N ARG A 169 13.64 14.17 4.07
CA ARG A 169 14.20 13.54 5.28
C ARG A 169 14.96 12.25 4.95
N PHE A 170 14.41 11.39 4.11
CA PHE A 170 15.08 10.15 3.72
C PHE A 170 16.35 10.40 2.94
N ARG A 171 16.37 11.38 2.06
CA ARG A 171 17.58 11.79 1.35
C ARG A 171 18.65 12.29 2.32
N GLN A 172 18.28 13.10 3.31
CA GLN A 172 19.21 13.56 4.37
C GLN A 172 19.75 12.40 5.21
N GLN A 173 18.97 11.32 5.37
CA GLN A 173 19.37 10.09 6.05
C GLN A 173 20.20 9.16 5.15
N GLY A 174 20.52 9.57 3.93
CA GLY A 174 21.36 8.83 3.00
C GLY A 174 20.61 7.82 2.11
N ALA A 175 19.29 7.93 1.99
CA ALA A 175 18.55 7.15 0.98
C ALA A 175 19.01 7.53 -0.43
N THR A 176 19.10 6.54 -1.32
CA THR A 176 19.36 6.69 -2.75
C THR A 176 18.18 6.23 -3.60
N ALA A 177 17.24 5.49 -2.98
CA ALA A 177 15.98 5.09 -3.58
C ALA A 177 14.81 5.23 -2.60
N ALA A 178 13.59 5.24 -3.11
CA ALA A 178 12.36 5.18 -2.34
C ALA A 178 11.32 4.32 -3.07
N ALA A 179 10.75 3.33 -2.37
CA ALA A 179 9.63 2.54 -2.83
C ALA A 179 8.34 3.09 -2.21
N MET A 180 7.35 3.42 -3.03
CA MET A 180 6.16 4.14 -2.59
C MET A 180 4.88 3.47 -3.07
N GLU A 181 3.94 3.22 -2.14
CA GLU A 181 2.57 2.86 -2.48
C GLU A 181 1.84 4.08 -3.04
N VAL A 182 1.31 3.95 -4.26
CA VAL A 182 0.56 5.00 -4.94
C VAL A 182 -0.90 4.58 -5.06
N SER A 183 -1.74 5.04 -4.13
CA SER A 183 -3.17 4.76 -4.12
C SER A 183 -3.90 5.56 -5.20
N SER A 184 -5.08 5.09 -5.62
CA SER A 184 -5.94 5.84 -6.54
C SER A 184 -6.39 7.18 -5.95
N HIS A 185 -6.71 7.23 -4.65
CA HIS A 185 -6.99 8.48 -3.95
C HIS A 185 -5.78 9.43 -4.00
N GLY A 186 -4.55 8.89 -3.80
CA GLY A 186 -3.33 9.70 -3.88
C GLY A 186 -3.11 10.32 -5.24
N LEU A 187 -3.42 9.59 -6.32
CA LEU A 187 -3.34 10.10 -7.70
C LEU A 187 -4.44 11.14 -7.98
N ASP A 188 -5.67 10.84 -7.59
CA ASP A 188 -6.81 11.69 -7.86
C ASP A 188 -6.74 13.01 -7.08
N GLN A 189 -6.32 12.95 -5.82
CA GLN A 189 -6.15 14.10 -4.94
C GLN A 189 -4.79 14.79 -5.09
N SER A 190 -4.02 14.47 -6.15
CA SER A 190 -2.72 15.12 -6.46
C SER A 190 -1.67 15.00 -5.35
N ARG A 191 -1.78 13.99 -4.47
CA ARG A 191 -0.86 13.83 -3.34
C ARG A 191 0.57 13.51 -3.75
N VAL A 192 0.76 12.99 -4.95
CA VAL A 192 2.07 12.61 -5.50
C VAL A 192 2.60 13.59 -6.54
N ASN A 193 1.91 14.72 -6.77
CA ASN A 193 2.41 15.77 -7.66
C ASN A 193 3.79 16.26 -7.18
N GLY A 194 4.72 16.42 -8.11
CA GLY A 194 6.11 16.79 -7.80
C GLY A 194 7.01 15.60 -7.41
N VAL A 195 6.49 14.36 -7.34
CA VAL A 195 7.33 13.17 -7.13
C VAL A 195 7.96 12.73 -8.46
N PRO A 196 9.30 12.59 -8.56
CA PRO A 196 9.98 12.21 -9.79
C PRO A 196 10.03 10.68 -9.94
N PHE A 197 8.90 10.03 -10.25
CA PHE A 197 8.87 8.59 -10.44
C PHE A 197 9.78 8.15 -11.57
N ARG A 198 10.76 7.28 -11.25
CA ARG A 198 11.65 6.64 -12.23
C ARG A 198 11.03 5.38 -12.82
N SER A 199 10.39 4.56 -11.99
CA SER A 199 9.74 3.32 -12.42
C SER A 199 8.39 3.18 -11.73
N ALA A 200 7.42 2.54 -12.39
CA ALA A 200 6.09 2.29 -11.84
C ALA A 200 5.64 0.85 -12.08
N ILE A 201 4.98 0.25 -11.09
CA ILE A 201 4.41 -1.10 -11.16
C ILE A 201 2.89 -1.00 -11.10
N PHE A 202 2.20 -1.71 -12.02
CA PHE A 202 0.78 -1.99 -11.98
C PHE A 202 0.56 -3.45 -11.60
N THR A 203 -0.19 -3.71 -10.52
CA THR A 203 -0.39 -5.07 -10.01
C THR A 203 -1.66 -5.72 -10.51
N ASN A 204 -2.81 -5.11 -10.29
CA ASN A 204 -4.14 -5.60 -10.70
C ASN A 204 -5.21 -4.54 -10.48
N LEU A 205 -6.39 -4.75 -11.11
CA LEU A 205 -7.58 -3.94 -10.92
C LEU A 205 -8.77 -4.85 -10.57
N THR A 206 -9.16 -4.89 -9.31
CA THR A 206 -10.34 -5.61 -8.84
C THR A 206 -11.28 -4.67 -8.08
N ARG A 207 -12.52 -5.11 -7.82
CA ARG A 207 -13.56 -4.27 -7.20
C ARG A 207 -13.14 -3.78 -5.81
N ASP A 208 -12.90 -2.48 -5.72
CA ASP A 208 -12.64 -1.77 -4.47
C ASP A 208 -12.89 -0.26 -4.67
N HIS A 209 -13.15 0.48 -3.60
CA HIS A 209 -13.29 1.95 -3.62
C HIS A 209 -14.31 2.52 -4.62
N LEU A 210 -15.37 1.76 -4.97
CA LEU A 210 -16.42 2.23 -5.88
C LEU A 210 -17.33 3.29 -5.22
N ASP A 211 -17.36 3.36 -3.91
CA ASP A 211 -17.94 4.45 -3.12
C ASP A 211 -17.33 5.81 -3.45
N TYR A 212 -16.04 5.84 -3.79
CA TYR A 212 -15.32 7.05 -4.20
C TYR A 212 -15.25 7.23 -5.72
N HIS A 213 -14.90 6.17 -6.47
CA HIS A 213 -14.64 6.28 -7.92
C HIS A 213 -15.87 6.09 -8.80
N GLY A 214 -16.96 5.57 -8.25
CA GLY A 214 -18.22 5.31 -8.96
C GLY A 214 -18.17 4.05 -9.85
N THR A 215 -17.21 3.95 -10.78
CA THR A 215 -17.10 2.83 -11.73
C THR A 215 -15.69 2.24 -11.77
N MET A 216 -15.58 0.98 -12.26
CA MET A 216 -14.29 0.30 -12.44
C MET A 216 -13.43 0.99 -13.50
N GLU A 217 -14.05 1.54 -14.55
CA GLU A 217 -13.38 2.28 -15.62
C GLU A 217 -12.73 3.56 -15.08
N ALA A 218 -13.44 4.33 -14.26
CA ALA A 218 -12.89 5.53 -13.62
C ALA A 218 -11.75 5.17 -12.65
N TYR A 219 -11.93 4.10 -11.88
CA TYR A 219 -10.91 3.60 -10.96
C TYR A 219 -9.62 3.20 -11.68
N GLY A 220 -9.73 2.42 -12.77
CA GLY A 220 -8.60 2.03 -13.60
C GLY A 220 -7.94 3.23 -14.31
N ALA A 221 -8.76 4.16 -14.84
CA ALA A 221 -8.27 5.38 -15.49
C ALA A 221 -7.40 6.23 -14.55
N ILE A 222 -7.81 6.39 -13.29
CA ILE A 222 -7.03 7.13 -12.30
C ILE A 222 -5.69 6.44 -12.02
N LYS A 223 -5.68 5.12 -11.80
CA LYS A 223 -4.42 4.37 -11.60
C LYS A 223 -3.48 4.46 -12.79
N SER A 224 -4.03 4.47 -14.01
CA SER A 224 -3.25 4.59 -15.24
C SER A 224 -2.47 5.91 -15.32
N ARG A 225 -2.89 6.98 -14.64
CA ARG A 225 -2.18 8.27 -14.64
C ARG A 225 -0.71 8.14 -14.23
N LEU A 226 -0.38 7.19 -13.34
CA LEU A 226 1.00 6.96 -12.90
C LEU A 226 1.94 6.57 -14.06
N PHE A 227 1.40 5.90 -15.09
CA PHE A 227 2.19 5.40 -16.23
C PHE A 227 2.37 6.44 -17.35
N TYR A 228 1.65 7.55 -17.27
CA TYR A 228 1.82 8.73 -18.12
C TYR A 228 2.63 9.83 -17.43
N TRP A 229 3.28 9.51 -16.29
CA TRP A 229 4.03 10.46 -15.48
C TRP A 229 5.23 11.01 -16.21
N HIS A 230 5.46 12.32 -16.07
CA HIS A 230 6.62 12.96 -16.68
C HIS A 230 7.92 12.36 -16.12
N GLY A 231 8.87 12.02 -17.00
CA GLY A 231 10.17 11.47 -16.61
C GLY A 231 10.18 9.98 -16.25
N LEU A 232 9.03 9.29 -16.23
CA LEU A 232 8.97 7.85 -16.01
C LEU A 232 9.80 7.12 -17.07
N LYS A 233 10.67 6.18 -16.62
CA LYS A 233 11.57 5.41 -17.50
C LYS A 233 11.08 4.00 -17.73
N HIS A 234 10.50 3.36 -16.70
CA HIS A 234 10.08 1.97 -16.78
C HIS A 234 8.64 1.83 -16.27
N ALA A 235 7.80 1.15 -17.03
CA ALA A 235 6.48 0.68 -16.64
C ALA A 235 6.49 -0.84 -16.55
N ILE A 236 6.16 -1.39 -15.39
CA ILE A 236 6.11 -2.82 -15.11
C ILE A 236 4.65 -3.22 -14.90
N ILE A 237 4.09 -4.01 -15.80
CA ILE A 237 2.64 -4.21 -15.91
C ILE A 237 2.30 -5.70 -15.80
N ASN A 238 1.40 -6.05 -14.88
CA ASN A 238 0.83 -7.39 -14.80
C ASN A 238 -0.12 -7.63 -15.98
N VAL A 239 0.20 -8.58 -16.86
CA VAL A 239 -0.63 -8.91 -18.02
C VAL A 239 -1.50 -10.16 -17.81
N ASP A 240 -1.49 -10.76 -16.63
CA ASP A 240 -2.50 -11.72 -16.22
C ASP A 240 -3.79 -11.00 -15.76
N ASP A 241 -3.70 -9.70 -15.49
CA ASP A 241 -4.84 -8.81 -15.24
C ASP A 241 -5.31 -8.20 -16.56
N GLU A 242 -6.61 -8.29 -16.86
CA GLU A 242 -7.19 -7.84 -18.12
C GLU A 242 -6.93 -6.34 -18.35
N TYR A 243 -7.17 -5.51 -17.32
CA TYR A 243 -6.91 -4.07 -17.40
C TYR A 243 -5.42 -3.78 -17.57
N GLY A 244 -4.55 -4.57 -16.93
CA GLY A 244 -3.10 -4.49 -17.09
C GLY A 244 -2.66 -4.81 -18.52
N ALA A 245 -3.20 -5.86 -19.12
CA ALA A 245 -2.90 -6.21 -20.53
C ALA A 245 -3.28 -5.09 -21.49
N GLU A 246 -4.48 -4.50 -21.33
CA GLU A 246 -4.91 -3.34 -22.10
C GLU A 246 -4.00 -2.11 -21.87
N LEU A 247 -3.65 -1.84 -20.62
CA LEU A 247 -2.77 -0.73 -20.26
C LEU A 247 -1.39 -0.88 -20.90
N ALA A 248 -0.79 -2.08 -20.87
CA ALA A 248 0.50 -2.35 -21.52
C ALA A 248 0.44 -2.08 -23.02
N GLY A 249 -0.64 -2.52 -23.69
CA GLY A 249 -0.87 -2.26 -25.11
C GLY A 249 -1.00 -0.76 -25.44
N ARG A 250 -1.73 -0.02 -24.63
CA ARG A 250 -1.88 1.44 -24.76
C ARG A 250 -0.54 2.16 -24.57
N LEU A 251 0.22 1.82 -23.53
CA LEU A 251 1.51 2.47 -23.24
C LEU A 251 2.54 2.26 -24.33
N LYS A 252 2.65 1.05 -24.91
CA LYS A 252 3.54 0.77 -26.03
C LYS A 252 3.22 1.64 -27.27
N LYS A 253 1.94 2.00 -27.45
CA LYS A 253 1.49 2.88 -28.54
C LYS A 253 1.66 4.36 -28.23
N ASP A 254 1.24 4.78 -27.02
CA ASP A 254 1.11 6.20 -26.66
C ASP A 254 2.44 6.81 -26.15
N CYS A 255 3.35 5.97 -25.62
CA CYS A 255 4.60 6.37 -24.99
C CYS A 255 5.79 5.57 -25.54
N PRO A 256 6.23 5.77 -26.80
CA PRO A 256 7.27 4.95 -27.44
C PRO A 256 8.63 5.01 -26.74
N ASP A 257 8.93 6.07 -25.99
CA ASP A 257 10.16 6.25 -25.22
C ASP A 257 10.14 5.59 -23.83
N LEU A 258 8.97 5.07 -23.40
CA LEU A 258 8.80 4.40 -22.12
C LEU A 258 9.12 2.91 -22.28
N ALA A 259 10.09 2.40 -21.51
CA ALA A 259 10.34 0.97 -21.47
C ALA A 259 9.20 0.26 -20.71
N VAL A 260 8.40 -0.51 -21.44
CA VAL A 260 7.27 -1.27 -20.87
C VAL A 260 7.65 -2.73 -20.76
N TYR A 261 7.68 -3.24 -19.54
CA TYR A 261 7.90 -4.65 -19.21
C TYR A 261 6.62 -5.27 -18.69
N SER A 262 6.16 -6.33 -19.35
CA SER A 262 5.02 -7.13 -18.90
C SER A 262 5.47 -8.27 -18.01
N TYR A 263 4.67 -8.64 -17.00
CA TYR A 263 4.97 -9.79 -16.16
C TYR A 263 3.72 -10.61 -15.85
N GLY A 264 3.92 -11.90 -15.54
CA GLY A 264 2.86 -12.82 -15.15
C GLY A 264 3.13 -14.27 -15.55
N PHE A 265 2.08 -15.08 -15.53
CA PHE A 265 2.06 -16.46 -16.03
C PHE A 265 1.77 -16.52 -17.54
N SER A 266 1.20 -15.45 -18.10
CA SER A 266 0.89 -15.35 -19.53
C SER A 266 2.12 -15.67 -20.37
N GLU A 267 1.93 -16.44 -21.44
CA GLU A 267 3.01 -16.80 -22.39
C GLU A 267 3.56 -15.59 -23.16
N HIS A 268 2.83 -14.46 -23.13
CA HIS A 268 3.23 -13.21 -23.75
C HIS A 268 3.91 -12.23 -22.78
N ALA A 269 4.12 -12.63 -21.53
CA ALA A 269 4.81 -11.79 -20.54
C ALA A 269 6.32 -11.74 -20.80
N ASP A 270 6.93 -10.55 -20.73
CA ASP A 270 8.37 -10.36 -20.83
C ASP A 270 9.10 -11.01 -19.63
N ILE A 271 8.51 -10.91 -18.44
CA ILE A 271 8.97 -11.62 -17.23
C ILE A 271 7.92 -12.70 -16.94
N ARG A 272 8.15 -13.87 -17.52
CA ARG A 272 7.21 -14.98 -17.48
C ARG A 272 7.54 -15.96 -16.38
N ILE A 273 6.51 -16.37 -15.63
CA ILE A 273 6.60 -17.48 -14.66
C ILE A 273 6.31 -18.77 -15.43
N VAL A 274 7.38 -19.53 -15.76
CA VAL A 274 7.28 -20.76 -16.60
C VAL A 274 7.06 -22.01 -15.79
N HIS A 275 7.44 -22.00 -14.51
CA HIS A 275 7.20 -23.09 -13.57
C HIS A 275 6.87 -22.52 -12.19
N PHE A 276 5.93 -23.17 -11.49
CA PHE A 276 5.51 -22.78 -10.14
C PHE A 276 5.10 -24.01 -9.35
N THR A 277 5.66 -24.16 -8.17
CA THR A 277 5.24 -25.15 -7.18
C THR A 277 5.10 -24.49 -5.82
N ALA A 278 4.11 -24.93 -5.04
CA ALA A 278 3.83 -24.43 -3.69
C ALA A 278 3.73 -25.59 -2.70
N SER A 279 4.14 -25.34 -1.46
CA SER A 279 4.01 -26.22 -0.31
C SER A 279 3.80 -25.39 0.96
N SER A 280 3.57 -26.06 2.10
CA SER A 280 3.53 -25.38 3.41
C SER A 280 4.82 -24.67 3.78
N ASP A 281 5.96 -25.06 3.20
CA ASP A 281 7.28 -24.49 3.47
C ASP A 281 7.60 -23.27 2.59
N GLY A 282 6.74 -22.95 1.62
CA GLY A 282 6.91 -21.84 0.69
C GLY A 282 6.65 -22.22 -0.76
N MET A 283 7.26 -21.47 -1.68
CA MET A 283 7.11 -21.70 -3.13
C MET A 283 8.46 -21.73 -3.85
N GLU A 284 8.48 -22.39 -5.00
CA GLU A 284 9.55 -22.32 -5.99
C GLU A 284 8.96 -21.86 -7.32
N ALA A 285 9.60 -20.88 -7.96
CA ALA A 285 9.20 -20.38 -9.27
C ALA A 285 10.42 -20.23 -10.19
N VAL A 286 10.24 -20.53 -11.48
CA VAL A 286 11.22 -20.30 -12.54
C VAL A 286 10.72 -19.15 -13.40
N PHE A 287 11.57 -18.16 -13.60
CA PHE A 287 11.30 -16.95 -14.35
C PHE A 287 12.12 -16.92 -15.64
N GLN A 288 11.46 -16.75 -16.76
CA GLN A 288 12.08 -16.41 -18.05
C GLN A 288 11.98 -14.90 -18.23
N THR A 289 13.11 -14.23 -18.45
CA THR A 289 13.18 -12.77 -18.51
C THR A 289 14.06 -12.28 -19.65
N PRO A 290 14.00 -11.00 -20.05
CA PRO A 290 14.94 -10.41 -20.99
C PRO A 290 16.41 -10.46 -20.55
N TRP A 291 16.67 -10.65 -19.25
CA TRP A 291 18.02 -10.72 -18.66
C TRP A 291 18.52 -12.16 -18.45
N GLY A 292 17.74 -13.16 -18.86
CA GLY A 292 18.04 -14.58 -18.70
C GLY A 292 16.93 -15.36 -17.99
N GLU A 293 17.21 -16.63 -17.73
CA GLU A 293 16.32 -17.51 -16.95
C GLU A 293 16.89 -17.69 -15.54
N GLY A 294 16.01 -17.78 -14.55
CA GLY A 294 16.44 -18.03 -13.19
C GLY A 294 15.34 -18.61 -12.29
N ARG A 295 15.77 -19.25 -11.22
CA ARG A 295 14.92 -19.91 -10.24
C ARG A 295 14.99 -19.17 -8.92
N CYS A 296 13.83 -19.00 -8.27
CA CYS A 296 13.73 -18.45 -6.93
C CYS A 296 12.92 -19.39 -6.05
N ARG A 297 13.49 -19.79 -4.90
CA ARG A 297 12.80 -20.53 -3.84
C ARG A 297 12.68 -19.64 -2.62
N THR A 298 11.46 -19.46 -2.11
CA THR A 298 11.19 -18.57 -0.98
C THR A 298 10.17 -19.18 -0.02
N ARG A 299 10.05 -18.61 1.18
CA ARG A 299 9.02 -18.97 2.16
C ARG A 299 7.67 -18.27 1.92
N LEU A 300 7.55 -17.50 0.85
CA LEU A 300 6.30 -16.85 0.49
C LEU A 300 5.29 -17.90 -0.02
N LEU A 301 4.00 -17.62 0.17
CA LEU A 301 2.92 -18.49 -0.28
C LEU A 301 2.12 -17.84 -1.40
N GLY A 302 1.68 -18.63 -2.36
CA GLY A 302 0.66 -18.29 -3.35
C GLY A 302 1.17 -17.76 -4.68
N ARG A 303 0.40 -18.10 -5.72
CA ARG A 303 0.66 -17.68 -7.11
C ARG A 303 0.75 -16.15 -7.28
N PHE A 304 -0.10 -15.41 -6.56
CA PHE A 304 -0.05 -13.94 -6.61
C PHE A 304 1.26 -13.38 -6.04
N ASN A 305 1.91 -14.06 -5.09
CA ASN A 305 3.21 -13.67 -4.59
C ASN A 305 4.34 -14.02 -5.57
N ALA A 306 4.18 -15.07 -6.39
CA ALA A 306 5.08 -15.30 -7.52
C ALA A 306 4.99 -14.17 -8.56
N GLN A 307 3.77 -13.65 -8.84
CA GLN A 307 3.57 -12.46 -9.68
C GLN A 307 4.20 -11.21 -9.05
N ASN A 308 4.03 -11.01 -7.74
CA ASN A 308 4.67 -9.88 -7.02
C ASN A 308 6.21 -9.98 -7.08
N LEU A 309 6.79 -11.19 -6.99
CA LEU A 309 8.24 -11.39 -7.21
C LEU A 309 8.66 -11.08 -8.64
N ALA A 310 7.86 -11.49 -9.65
CA ALA A 310 8.12 -11.17 -11.05
C ALA A 310 8.17 -9.65 -11.27
N ALA A 311 7.26 -8.89 -10.62
CA ALA A 311 7.29 -7.43 -10.62
C ALA A 311 8.56 -6.84 -10.00
N CYS A 312 9.02 -7.41 -8.86
CA CYS A 312 10.26 -6.98 -8.22
C CYS A 312 11.48 -7.29 -9.10
N ILE A 313 11.54 -8.49 -9.70
CA ILE A 313 12.59 -8.87 -10.67
C ILE A 313 12.63 -7.86 -11.82
N ALA A 314 11.47 -7.59 -12.44
CA ALA A 314 11.37 -6.66 -13.55
C ALA A 314 11.88 -5.28 -13.19
N LEU A 315 11.44 -4.72 -12.05
CA LEU A 315 11.84 -3.37 -11.64
C LEU A 315 13.33 -3.30 -11.31
N LEU A 316 13.85 -4.24 -10.52
CA LEU A 316 15.25 -4.24 -10.11
C LEU A 316 16.17 -4.43 -11.32
N CYS A 317 15.90 -5.41 -12.19
CA CYS A 317 16.70 -5.63 -13.39
C CYS A 317 16.63 -4.46 -14.38
N ALA A 318 15.45 -3.84 -14.58
CA ALA A 318 15.31 -2.64 -15.40
C ALA A 318 16.08 -1.43 -14.84
N ASN A 319 16.33 -1.40 -13.53
CA ASN A 319 17.18 -0.39 -12.89
C ASN A 319 18.68 -0.79 -12.81
N GLY A 320 19.07 -1.88 -13.47
CA GLY A 320 20.47 -2.24 -13.71
C GLY A 320 21.07 -3.25 -12.74
N TYR A 321 20.26 -3.90 -11.89
CA TYR A 321 20.75 -4.96 -11.01
C TYR A 321 20.84 -6.28 -11.79
N PRO A 322 21.93 -7.07 -11.67
CA PRO A 322 22.07 -8.36 -12.31
C PRO A 322 21.01 -9.38 -11.81
N LEU A 323 20.43 -10.17 -12.71
CA LEU A 323 19.35 -11.12 -12.41
C LEU A 323 19.71 -12.12 -11.32
N ASP A 324 20.92 -12.68 -11.36
CA ASP A 324 21.42 -13.62 -10.35
C ASP A 324 21.41 -13.01 -8.94
N LYS A 325 21.89 -11.78 -8.79
CA LYS A 325 21.88 -11.04 -7.52
C LYS A 325 20.48 -10.72 -7.05
N VAL A 326 19.59 -10.32 -7.98
CA VAL A 326 18.18 -10.05 -7.67
C VAL A 326 17.51 -11.33 -7.14
N LEU A 327 17.70 -12.47 -7.79
CA LEU A 327 17.10 -13.74 -7.34
C LEU A 327 17.67 -14.19 -5.98
N ASP A 328 18.96 -14.02 -5.75
CA ASP A 328 19.62 -14.35 -4.48
C ASP A 328 19.06 -13.56 -3.29
N VAL A 329 18.74 -12.27 -3.48
CA VAL A 329 18.16 -11.45 -2.41
C VAL A 329 16.67 -11.72 -2.26
N LEU A 330 15.93 -11.92 -3.36
CA LEU A 330 14.49 -12.22 -3.31
C LEU A 330 14.21 -13.57 -2.66
N ALA A 331 15.13 -14.56 -2.75
CA ALA A 331 15.03 -15.82 -2.02
C ALA A 331 15.02 -15.66 -0.49
N LYS A 332 15.56 -14.56 0.03
CA LYS A 332 15.63 -14.22 1.46
C LYS A 332 14.46 -13.39 1.98
N ILE A 333 13.60 -12.92 1.07
CA ILE A 333 12.45 -12.07 1.41
C ILE A 333 11.47 -12.83 2.30
N ARG A 334 10.92 -12.11 3.27
CA ARG A 334 9.83 -12.59 4.14
C ARG A 334 8.53 -11.89 3.76
N PRO A 335 7.38 -12.48 4.09
CA PRO A 335 6.10 -11.77 3.96
C PRO A 335 6.17 -10.39 4.60
N ALA A 336 5.50 -9.42 4.00
CA ALA A 336 5.23 -8.16 4.71
C ALA A 336 4.29 -8.46 5.88
N SER A 337 4.46 -7.75 6.99
CA SER A 337 3.63 -7.96 8.18
C SER A 337 2.14 -7.99 7.83
N GLY A 338 1.45 -9.03 8.26
CA GLY A 338 0.02 -9.25 8.00
C GLY A 338 -0.36 -9.42 6.53
N ARG A 339 0.56 -9.91 5.69
CA ARG A 339 0.34 -10.26 4.28
C ARG A 339 0.75 -11.71 4.02
N MET A 340 -0.19 -12.65 4.18
CA MET A 340 0.09 -14.09 4.21
C MET A 340 1.24 -14.41 5.20
N ASP A 341 1.19 -13.77 6.35
CA ASP A 341 2.22 -13.87 7.38
C ASP A 341 1.98 -15.12 8.23
N CYS A 342 2.96 -16.01 8.25
CA CYS A 342 2.81 -17.37 8.75
C CYS A 342 3.38 -17.55 10.14
N ILE A 343 2.61 -18.16 11.04
CA ILE A 343 3.08 -18.65 12.35
C ILE A 343 3.14 -20.17 12.26
N MET A 344 4.34 -20.71 12.26
CA MET A 344 4.62 -22.16 12.13
C MET A 344 5.23 -22.68 13.41
N ASN A 345 4.60 -23.65 14.04
CA ASN A 345 5.09 -24.37 15.21
C ASN A 345 4.99 -25.88 14.97
N SER A 346 6.04 -26.63 15.22
CA SER A 346 6.06 -28.09 15.01
C SER A 346 4.92 -28.78 15.78
N GLY A 347 4.16 -29.63 15.09
CA GLY A 347 3.04 -30.37 15.68
C GLY A 347 1.78 -29.55 15.96
N LYS A 348 1.70 -28.33 15.44
CA LYS A 348 0.55 -27.42 15.59
C LYS A 348 0.05 -26.95 14.23
N PRO A 349 -1.24 -26.47 14.10
CA PRO A 349 -1.74 -25.97 12.84
C PRO A 349 -0.92 -24.80 12.32
N LEU A 350 -0.83 -24.68 11.00
CA LEU A 350 -0.31 -23.49 10.34
C LEU A 350 -1.32 -22.35 10.51
N VAL A 351 -0.91 -21.25 11.14
CA VAL A 351 -1.74 -20.05 11.22
C VAL A 351 -1.20 -19.00 10.25
N VAL A 352 -2.06 -18.43 9.45
CA VAL A 352 -1.74 -17.39 8.46
C VAL A 352 -2.57 -16.14 8.76
N VAL A 353 -1.90 -15.01 8.95
CA VAL A 353 -2.53 -13.71 9.18
C VAL A 353 -2.46 -12.90 7.89
N ASP A 354 -3.62 -12.41 7.41
CA ASP A 354 -3.70 -11.65 6.16
C ASP A 354 -4.64 -10.43 6.26
N TYR A 355 -4.31 -9.39 5.51
CA TYR A 355 -5.10 -8.16 5.40
C TYR A 355 -6.28 -8.29 4.43
N ALA A 356 -6.64 -9.49 3.98
CA ALA A 356 -7.74 -9.74 3.05
C ALA A 356 -9.07 -9.25 3.64
N HIS A 357 -9.51 -8.08 3.20
CA HIS A 357 -10.72 -7.38 3.65
C HIS A 357 -11.69 -7.08 2.49
N THR A 358 -11.42 -7.63 1.30
CA THR A 358 -12.31 -7.61 0.13
C THR A 358 -12.61 -9.05 -0.31
N PRO A 359 -13.75 -9.32 -0.97
CA PRO A 359 -14.09 -10.66 -1.44
C PRO A 359 -13.00 -11.29 -2.29
N ASP A 360 -12.49 -10.58 -3.31
CA ASP A 360 -11.40 -11.04 -4.20
C ASP A 360 -10.11 -11.37 -3.42
N ALA A 361 -9.72 -10.53 -2.46
CA ALA A 361 -8.54 -10.80 -1.64
C ALA A 361 -8.72 -12.04 -0.76
N LEU A 362 -9.92 -12.23 -0.18
CA LEU A 362 -10.23 -13.39 0.64
C LEU A 362 -10.26 -14.68 -0.19
N GLU A 363 -10.87 -14.66 -1.37
CA GLU A 363 -10.88 -15.78 -2.32
C GLU A 363 -9.46 -16.19 -2.71
N LYS A 364 -8.59 -15.22 -3.05
CA LYS A 364 -7.17 -15.47 -3.40
C LYS A 364 -6.37 -16.06 -2.24
N ALA A 365 -6.56 -15.54 -1.03
CA ALA A 365 -5.90 -16.07 0.16
C ALA A 365 -6.34 -17.50 0.45
N LEU A 366 -7.65 -17.77 0.43
CA LEU A 366 -8.20 -19.10 0.66
C LEU A 366 -7.78 -20.10 -0.43
N SER A 367 -7.87 -19.73 -1.71
CA SER A 367 -7.42 -20.57 -2.83
C SER A 367 -5.95 -20.94 -2.69
N THR A 368 -5.09 -19.99 -2.32
CA THR A 368 -3.68 -20.24 -2.05
C THR A 368 -3.47 -21.28 -0.96
N LEU A 369 -4.24 -21.17 0.13
CA LEU A 369 -4.12 -22.10 1.26
C LEU A 369 -4.72 -23.48 0.95
N GLN A 370 -5.74 -23.54 0.11
CA GLN A 370 -6.30 -24.81 -0.41
C GLN A 370 -5.27 -25.56 -1.28
N GLU A 371 -4.46 -24.84 -2.09
CA GLU A 371 -3.41 -25.45 -2.93
C GLU A 371 -2.33 -26.17 -2.11
N ILE A 372 -2.02 -25.65 -0.90
CA ILE A 372 -0.96 -26.20 -0.04
C ILE A 372 -1.50 -27.05 1.12
N LYS A 373 -2.82 -27.14 1.26
CA LYS A 373 -3.47 -27.87 2.34
C LYS A 373 -3.14 -29.38 2.26
N PRO A 374 -2.63 -30.00 3.33
CA PRO A 374 -2.38 -31.43 3.37
C PRO A 374 -3.67 -32.23 3.14
N GLN A 375 -3.55 -33.42 2.56
CA GLN A 375 -4.68 -34.31 2.36
C GLN A 375 -5.30 -34.69 3.72
N GLY A 376 -6.61 -34.51 3.83
CA GLY A 376 -7.37 -34.78 5.07
C GLY A 376 -7.31 -33.67 6.12
N ALA A 377 -6.58 -32.59 5.87
CA ALA A 377 -6.59 -31.41 6.72
C ALA A 377 -7.78 -30.49 6.39
N ALA A 378 -8.22 -29.68 7.36
CA ALA A 378 -9.22 -28.65 7.16
C ALA A 378 -8.58 -27.27 7.01
N LEU A 379 -9.18 -26.42 6.16
CA LEU A 379 -8.88 -24.99 6.08
C LEU A 379 -9.93 -24.21 6.85
N TRP A 380 -9.50 -23.50 7.88
CA TRP A 380 -10.33 -22.61 8.70
C TRP A 380 -10.21 -21.18 8.19
N CYS A 381 -11.33 -20.43 8.22
CA CYS A 381 -11.36 -19.01 7.93
C CYS A 381 -11.98 -18.25 9.12
N VAL A 382 -11.18 -17.44 9.79
CA VAL A 382 -11.63 -16.52 10.85
C VAL A 382 -11.64 -15.11 10.27
N PHE A 383 -12.82 -14.49 10.12
CA PHE A 383 -12.93 -13.17 9.51
C PHE A 383 -14.10 -12.34 10.06
N GLY A 384 -14.04 -11.05 9.82
CA GLY A 384 -15.10 -10.08 10.05
C GLY A 384 -15.07 -8.97 9.02
N CYS A 385 -15.98 -8.01 9.14
CA CYS A 385 -16.04 -6.84 8.27
C CYS A 385 -15.97 -5.55 9.10
N GLY A 386 -15.40 -4.50 8.52
CA GLY A 386 -15.32 -3.18 9.15
C GLY A 386 -16.66 -2.45 9.11
N GLY A 387 -16.98 -1.72 10.20
CA GLY A 387 -18.09 -0.77 10.27
C GLY A 387 -17.79 0.54 9.54
N ASN A 388 -18.85 1.32 9.24
CA ASN A 388 -18.79 2.59 8.48
C ASN A 388 -18.02 2.44 7.14
N ARG A 389 -18.30 1.32 6.46
CA ARG A 389 -17.73 0.95 5.14
C ARG A 389 -18.83 0.36 4.27
N ASP A 390 -18.49 -0.03 3.03
CA ASP A 390 -19.41 -0.68 2.09
C ASP A 390 -20.09 -1.90 2.72
N ARG A 391 -21.39 -1.77 3.06
CA ARG A 391 -22.20 -2.84 3.62
C ARG A 391 -22.48 -3.93 2.60
N GLY A 392 -22.53 -3.58 1.31
CA GLY A 392 -22.81 -4.55 0.23
C GLY A 392 -21.75 -5.64 0.10
N LYS A 393 -20.52 -5.40 0.56
CA LYS A 393 -19.45 -6.41 0.55
C LYS A 393 -19.59 -7.46 1.67
N ARG A 394 -20.36 -7.21 2.76
CA ARG A 394 -20.46 -8.11 3.91
C ARG A 394 -20.96 -9.52 3.53
N PRO A 395 -22.09 -9.67 2.82
CA PRO A 395 -22.51 -10.99 2.36
C PRO A 395 -21.58 -11.61 1.32
N LEU A 396 -20.91 -10.79 0.49
CA LEU A 396 -19.94 -11.28 -0.50
C LEU A 396 -18.69 -11.88 0.18
N MET A 397 -18.23 -11.26 1.27
CA MET A 397 -17.15 -11.81 2.11
C MET A 397 -17.58 -13.16 2.74
N GLY A 398 -18.82 -13.25 3.23
CA GLY A 398 -19.39 -14.50 3.74
C GLY A 398 -19.42 -15.61 2.69
N ALA A 399 -19.86 -15.30 1.48
CA ALA A 399 -19.90 -16.25 0.37
C ALA A 399 -18.48 -16.73 -0.03
N ALA A 400 -17.52 -15.81 -0.13
CA ALA A 400 -16.12 -16.14 -0.40
C ALA A 400 -15.52 -17.07 0.67
N ALA A 401 -15.81 -16.81 1.95
CA ALA A 401 -15.36 -17.66 3.05
C ALA A 401 -15.93 -19.07 2.98
N VAL A 402 -17.23 -19.21 2.72
CA VAL A 402 -17.91 -20.53 2.60
C VAL A 402 -17.43 -21.30 1.38
N GLN A 403 -17.17 -20.62 0.27
CA GLN A 403 -16.68 -21.26 -0.94
C GLN A 403 -15.23 -21.74 -0.80
N GLY A 404 -14.40 -21.00 -0.07
CA GLY A 404 -12.95 -21.23 -0.03
C GLY A 404 -12.46 -21.99 1.20
N ALA A 405 -13.23 -22.10 2.30
CA ALA A 405 -12.83 -22.74 3.55
C ALA A 405 -13.73 -23.91 3.93
N ASP A 406 -13.15 -24.91 4.63
CA ASP A 406 -13.91 -26.04 5.17
C ASP A 406 -14.67 -25.66 6.45
N LYS A 407 -14.14 -24.69 7.22
CA LYS A 407 -14.71 -24.21 8.48
C LYS A 407 -14.64 -22.69 8.55
N VAL A 408 -15.77 -22.07 8.87
CA VAL A 408 -15.88 -20.60 8.90
C VAL A 408 -16.25 -20.12 10.30
N VAL A 409 -15.42 -19.21 10.83
CA VAL A 409 -15.67 -18.51 12.11
C VAL A 409 -15.92 -17.04 11.78
N VAL A 410 -17.13 -16.56 12.09
CA VAL A 410 -17.53 -15.16 11.88
C VAL A 410 -17.33 -14.37 13.15
N THR A 411 -16.61 -13.25 13.06
CA THR A 411 -16.26 -12.40 14.22
C THR A 411 -16.31 -10.92 13.87
N SER A 412 -15.98 -10.04 14.83
CA SER A 412 -15.81 -8.61 14.55
C SER A 412 -14.45 -8.31 13.93
N ASP A 413 -14.37 -7.18 13.25
CA ASP A 413 -13.15 -6.53 12.80
C ASP A 413 -13.01 -5.18 13.53
N ASN A 414 -12.93 -4.05 12.85
CA ASN A 414 -13.06 -2.71 13.39
C ASN A 414 -14.51 -2.25 13.29
N PRO A 415 -15.36 -2.40 14.32
CA PRO A 415 -16.77 -2.01 14.23
C PRO A 415 -16.95 -0.50 14.10
N ARG A 416 -15.98 0.30 14.50
CA ARG A 416 -16.04 1.76 14.52
C ARG A 416 -17.28 2.26 15.26
N LEU A 417 -18.16 3.01 14.60
CA LEU A 417 -19.37 3.56 15.20
C LEU A 417 -20.59 2.61 15.09
N GLU A 418 -20.47 1.49 14.37
CA GLU A 418 -21.55 0.51 14.25
C GLU A 418 -21.53 -0.51 15.40
N ASN A 419 -22.69 -1.12 15.68
CA ASN A 419 -22.75 -2.26 16.59
C ASN A 419 -22.09 -3.49 15.92
N PRO A 420 -21.10 -4.15 16.53
CA PRO A 420 -20.42 -5.29 15.92
C PRO A 420 -21.35 -6.45 15.61
N GLN A 421 -22.41 -6.68 16.40
CA GLN A 421 -23.40 -7.73 16.14
C GLN A 421 -24.19 -7.45 14.86
N ASP A 422 -24.52 -6.21 14.55
CA ASP A 422 -25.25 -5.86 13.34
C ASP A 422 -24.39 -6.12 12.09
N ILE A 423 -23.10 -5.87 12.16
CA ILE A 423 -22.16 -6.20 11.08
C ILE A 423 -22.11 -7.71 10.86
N ILE A 424 -22.03 -8.49 11.93
CA ILE A 424 -22.07 -9.95 11.88
C ILE A 424 -23.39 -10.43 11.27
N ASN A 425 -24.52 -9.85 11.66
CA ASN A 425 -25.84 -10.19 11.12
C ASN A 425 -25.96 -9.92 9.61
N ASP A 426 -25.26 -8.92 9.07
CA ASP A 426 -25.18 -8.67 7.62
C ASP A 426 -24.32 -9.74 6.87
N ILE A 427 -23.40 -10.43 7.56
CA ILE A 427 -22.56 -11.49 6.98
C ILE A 427 -23.29 -12.84 6.99
N LEU A 428 -23.98 -13.16 8.08
CA LEU A 428 -24.55 -14.49 8.35
C LEU A 428 -25.50 -15.04 7.28
N PRO A 429 -26.30 -14.26 6.54
CA PRO A 429 -27.15 -14.80 5.46
C PRO A 429 -26.36 -15.56 4.39
N ALA A 430 -25.08 -15.25 4.19
CA ALA A 430 -24.18 -15.94 3.26
C ALA A 430 -23.36 -17.06 3.93
N VAL A 431 -23.48 -17.25 5.25
CA VAL A 431 -22.76 -18.28 6.02
C VAL A 431 -23.79 -19.14 6.78
N PRO A 432 -24.53 -20.05 6.10
CA PRO A 432 -25.66 -20.76 6.72
C PRO A 432 -25.25 -21.72 7.82
N HIS A 433 -24.01 -22.21 7.81
CA HIS A 433 -23.46 -23.15 8.79
C HIS A 433 -22.10 -22.71 9.30
N PRO A 434 -22.01 -21.60 10.08
CA PRO A 434 -20.76 -21.20 10.66
C PRO A 434 -20.29 -22.21 11.71
N GLU A 435 -19.00 -22.50 11.75
CA GLU A 435 -18.40 -23.31 12.83
C GLU A 435 -18.58 -22.59 14.17
N ARG A 436 -18.43 -21.25 14.16
CA ARG A 436 -18.71 -20.38 15.32
C ARG A 436 -19.06 -18.96 14.87
N VAL A 437 -19.92 -18.33 15.66
CA VAL A 437 -20.17 -16.89 15.62
C VAL A 437 -19.73 -16.32 16.95
N GLU A 438 -18.79 -15.38 16.96
CA GLU A 438 -18.20 -14.84 18.18
C GLU A 438 -17.82 -13.37 17.99
N VAL A 439 -18.43 -12.48 18.76
CA VAL A 439 -18.18 -11.03 18.64
C VAL A 439 -16.75 -10.67 19.09
N ASP A 440 -16.27 -11.30 20.15
CA ASP A 440 -14.89 -11.11 20.61
C ASP A 440 -13.91 -11.82 19.70
N ARG A 441 -13.16 -11.03 18.92
CA ARG A 441 -12.22 -11.55 17.94
C ARG A 441 -11.09 -12.37 18.57
N ALA A 442 -10.63 -11.99 19.77
CA ALA A 442 -9.60 -12.76 20.46
C ALA A 442 -10.11 -14.15 20.89
N VAL A 443 -11.37 -14.24 21.34
CA VAL A 443 -12.01 -15.51 21.66
C VAL A 443 -12.22 -16.35 20.40
N ALA A 444 -12.62 -15.73 19.28
CA ALA A 444 -12.77 -16.41 17.99
C ALA A 444 -11.47 -17.02 17.47
N ILE A 445 -10.36 -16.27 17.54
CA ILE A 445 -9.02 -16.74 17.14
C ILE A 445 -8.56 -17.90 18.03
N ARG A 446 -8.66 -17.76 19.37
CA ARG A 446 -8.31 -18.83 20.31
C ARG A 446 -9.10 -20.10 20.04
N TYR A 447 -10.42 -19.95 19.85
CA TYR A 447 -11.29 -21.10 19.52
C TYR A 447 -10.80 -21.84 18.27
N ALA A 448 -10.53 -21.13 17.17
CA ALA A 448 -10.06 -21.76 15.94
C ALA A 448 -8.72 -22.50 16.16
N VAL A 449 -7.78 -21.85 16.87
CA VAL A 449 -6.47 -22.45 17.17
C VAL A 449 -6.62 -23.69 18.06
N GLU A 450 -7.51 -23.71 19.04
CA GLU A 450 -7.73 -24.83 19.95
C GLU A 450 -8.42 -26.02 19.25
N GLN A 451 -9.38 -25.76 18.36
CA GLN A 451 -10.19 -26.80 17.72
C GLN A 451 -9.56 -27.39 16.44
N ALA A 452 -8.66 -26.65 15.79
CA ALA A 452 -8.01 -27.14 14.57
C ALA A 452 -7.10 -28.36 14.85
N ALA A 453 -7.01 -29.32 13.94
CA ALA A 453 -6.05 -30.43 14.02
C ALA A 453 -4.60 -29.90 13.76
N ALA A 454 -3.59 -30.68 14.15
CA ALA A 454 -2.20 -30.27 14.01
C ALA A 454 -1.75 -30.01 12.56
N ASN A 455 -2.41 -30.64 11.59
CA ASN A 455 -2.13 -30.47 10.16
C ASN A 455 -3.11 -29.52 9.46
N ASP A 456 -4.06 -28.90 10.19
CA ASP A 456 -4.97 -27.91 9.64
C ASP A 456 -4.27 -26.60 9.34
N ILE A 457 -4.92 -25.79 8.50
CA ILE A 457 -4.49 -24.40 8.20
C ILE A 457 -5.59 -23.46 8.70
N ILE A 458 -5.18 -22.39 9.37
CA ILE A 458 -6.10 -21.34 9.88
C ILE A 458 -5.74 -20.02 9.20
N LEU A 459 -6.65 -19.48 8.40
CA LEU A 459 -6.55 -18.11 7.90
C LEU A 459 -7.26 -17.16 8.88
N ILE A 460 -6.56 -16.16 9.38
CA ILE A 460 -7.13 -15.02 10.12
C ILE A 460 -7.08 -13.83 9.19
N ALA A 461 -8.26 -13.40 8.70
CA ALA A 461 -8.37 -12.39 7.65
C ALA A 461 -9.00 -11.09 8.14
N GLY A 462 -8.60 -9.97 7.54
CA GLY A 462 -9.17 -8.64 7.72
C GLY A 462 -8.19 -7.60 8.23
N LYS A 463 -7.57 -7.82 9.39
CA LYS A 463 -6.74 -6.83 10.07
C LYS A 463 -5.26 -6.84 9.63
N GLY A 464 -4.74 -8.01 9.28
CA GLY A 464 -3.33 -8.15 8.87
C GLY A 464 -2.37 -7.54 9.89
N HIS A 465 -1.67 -6.46 9.51
CA HIS A 465 -0.67 -5.76 10.32
C HIS A 465 -1.27 -4.77 11.34
N GLU A 466 -2.57 -4.54 11.35
CA GLU A 466 -3.19 -3.60 12.30
C GLU A 466 -3.00 -4.10 13.73
N ASN A 467 -2.44 -3.24 14.58
CA ASN A 467 -2.18 -3.50 16.01
C ASN A 467 -3.25 -2.89 16.91
N TYR A 468 -4.42 -2.55 16.38
CA TYR A 468 -5.55 -1.98 17.12
C TYR A 468 -6.89 -2.52 16.64
N GLN A 469 -7.90 -2.41 17.50
CA GLN A 469 -9.31 -2.51 17.16
C GLN A 469 -10.00 -1.18 17.45
N ASP A 470 -10.67 -0.61 16.44
CA ASP A 470 -11.42 0.66 16.57
C ASP A 470 -12.85 0.35 16.99
N VAL A 471 -13.17 0.71 18.25
CA VAL A 471 -14.50 0.56 18.84
C VAL A 471 -14.98 1.93 19.30
N GLN A 472 -16.10 2.42 18.75
CA GLN A 472 -16.66 3.74 19.05
C GLN A 472 -15.66 4.91 18.88
N GLY A 473 -14.77 4.80 17.86
CA GLY A 473 -13.75 5.81 17.61
C GLY A 473 -12.53 5.75 18.53
N VAL A 474 -12.49 4.77 19.44
CA VAL A 474 -11.35 4.54 20.33
C VAL A 474 -10.55 3.35 19.82
N LYS A 475 -9.25 3.53 19.61
CA LYS A 475 -8.32 2.46 19.22
C LYS A 475 -7.80 1.74 20.45
N HIS A 476 -8.16 0.49 20.60
CA HIS A 476 -7.64 -0.41 21.64
C HIS A 476 -6.54 -1.27 21.03
N HIS A 477 -5.47 -1.54 21.77
CA HIS A 477 -4.42 -2.45 21.29
C HIS A 477 -5.00 -3.84 21.02
N PHE A 478 -4.74 -4.36 19.83
CA PHE A 478 -5.22 -5.65 19.36
C PHE A 478 -4.41 -6.12 18.14
N SER A 479 -3.81 -7.28 18.22
CA SER A 479 -3.06 -7.87 17.11
C SER A 479 -3.48 -9.31 16.88
N ASP A 480 -3.93 -9.62 15.66
CA ASP A 480 -4.27 -10.99 15.25
C ASP A 480 -3.06 -11.92 15.45
N PHE A 481 -1.87 -11.44 15.10
CA PHE A 481 -0.63 -12.20 15.18
C PHE A 481 -0.27 -12.54 16.63
N GLU A 482 -0.27 -11.56 17.54
CA GLU A 482 0.05 -11.77 18.97
C GLU A 482 -0.93 -12.74 19.64
N ILE A 483 -2.23 -12.64 19.31
CA ILE A 483 -3.24 -13.51 19.87
C ILE A 483 -3.07 -14.94 19.37
N ALA A 484 -2.83 -15.11 18.07
CA ALA A 484 -2.62 -16.42 17.46
C ALA A 484 -1.34 -17.08 17.99
N GLU A 485 -0.24 -16.34 18.09
CA GLU A 485 1.05 -16.83 18.64
C GLU A 485 0.87 -17.29 20.09
N LYS A 486 0.19 -16.48 20.92
CA LYS A 486 -0.11 -16.86 22.30
C LYS A 486 -1.00 -18.10 22.37
N ALA A 487 -2.06 -18.17 21.58
CA ALA A 487 -2.96 -19.32 21.56
C ALA A 487 -2.22 -20.60 21.13
N LEU A 488 -1.33 -20.51 20.12
CA LEU A 488 -0.47 -21.62 19.72
C LEU A 488 0.49 -22.02 20.82
N ALA A 489 1.07 -21.09 21.57
CA ALA A 489 1.97 -21.40 22.69
C ALA A 489 1.24 -22.13 23.82
N GLU A 490 0.01 -21.70 24.17
CA GLU A 490 -0.82 -22.27 25.24
C GLU A 490 -1.46 -23.62 24.84
N ARG A 491 -1.56 -23.94 23.55
CA ARG A 491 -2.11 -25.20 23.07
C ARG A 491 -1.24 -26.38 23.48
N ARG A 492 -1.82 -27.33 24.19
CA ARG A 492 -1.21 -28.57 24.68
C ARG A 492 -1.11 -29.66 23.60
#